data_8d9a250367c25974d3810a074ca25e15
#
_entry.id   8d9a250367c25974d3810a074ca25e15
#
_cell.length_a   1.000
_cell.length_b   1.000
_cell.length_c   1.000
_cell.angle_alpha   90.00
_cell.angle_beta   90.00
_cell.angle_gamma   90.00
#
_symmetry.space_group_name_H-M   'P 1'
#
loop_
_entity.id
_entity.type
_entity.pdbx_description
1 polymer ?
#
loop_
_entity_poly.entity_id
_entity_poly.type
_entity_poly.pdbx_seq_one_letter_code
_entity_poly.pdbx_strand_id
1 'polypeptide(L)'
;MVYMWWIVEWTVVGFGRLLVVHFYNRNTYGGWKCCGRSDMLYNNYRNSFWKAVFQNRKIVSDAIWGGGGVDGAIHRAAGPELLTECRTLHGCETGGAKITKAYNLPCDYVIHTVGPIWNGGRNREEELLSNCYFNSMKLARDNGIRSIAFPSISTGAYSFPVVLAAKIAVRTVARFLHENPDSFDLVEWVLFDTHTESVYEAAEKSYMEDESDDFDF
;
A
#
# COMPACT_ATOMS: atom_id res chain seq x y z
N MET A 1 6.01 -8.30 25.05
CA MET A 1 4.61 -7.85 24.82
C MET A 1 4.71 -6.62 23.91
N VAL A 2 4.40 -6.77 22.62
CA VAL A 2 4.52 -5.70 21.61
C VAL A 2 3.10 -5.26 21.29
N TYR A 3 2.66 -4.14 21.84
CA TYR A 3 1.37 -3.53 21.46
C TYR A 3 1.58 -2.73 20.18
N MET A 4 0.94 -3.14 19.08
CA MET A 4 0.80 -2.34 17.88
C MET A 4 -0.40 -1.39 18.06
N TRP A 5 -0.15 -0.07 18.04
CA TRP A 5 -1.20 0.94 18.02
C TRP A 5 -1.32 1.52 16.63
N TRP A 6 -2.53 1.78 16.21
CA TRP A 6 -2.90 2.27 14.89
C TRP A 6 -3.25 3.75 14.93
N ILE A 7 -2.91 4.48 13.92
CA ILE A 7 -3.34 5.85 13.74
C ILE A 7 -3.94 5.98 12.35
N VAL A 8 -5.18 6.45 12.33
CA VAL A 8 -5.87 6.85 11.12
C VAL A 8 -5.76 8.37 10.99
N GLU A 9 -5.14 8.85 9.96
CA GLU A 9 -5.04 10.28 9.69
C GLU A 9 -5.88 10.64 8.46
N TRP A 10 -6.80 11.60 8.64
CA TRP A 10 -7.70 12.07 7.61
C TRP A 10 -7.11 13.23 6.84
N THR A 11 -6.87 13.09 5.56
CA THR A 11 -6.56 14.23 4.70
C THR A 11 -7.71 14.43 3.71
N VAL A 12 -8.46 15.51 3.88
CA VAL A 12 -9.52 15.91 2.95
C VAL A 12 -8.91 16.68 1.81
N VAL A 13 -8.97 16.12 0.62
CA VAL A 13 -8.55 16.78 -0.62
C VAL A 13 -9.78 16.98 -1.50
N GLY A 14 -10.04 18.20 -1.94
CA GLY A 14 -11.25 18.59 -2.68
C GLY A 14 -11.60 17.61 -3.81
N PHE A 15 -12.85 17.10 -3.78
CA PHE A 15 -13.46 16.07 -4.63
C PHE A 15 -12.96 14.61 -4.47
N GLY A 16 -12.14 14.29 -3.50
CA GLY A 16 -11.78 12.95 -3.11
C GLY A 16 -11.12 12.97 -1.75
N ARG A 17 -11.60 12.17 -0.81
CA ARG A 17 -10.90 11.92 0.45
C ARG A 17 -9.81 10.89 0.17
N LEU A 18 -8.60 11.16 0.61
CA LEU A 18 -7.53 10.19 0.65
C LEU A 18 -7.35 9.77 2.09
N LEU A 19 -7.59 8.52 2.39
CA LEU A 19 -7.24 7.96 3.68
C LEU A 19 -5.89 7.27 3.58
N VAL A 20 -5.13 7.46 4.61
CA VAL A 20 -3.86 6.82 4.80
C VAL A 20 -3.91 6.05 6.10
N VAL A 21 -3.83 4.74 6.00
CA VAL A 21 -3.74 3.85 7.13
C VAL A 21 -2.27 3.53 7.37
N HIS A 22 -1.78 3.77 8.57
CA HIS A 22 -0.37 3.73 8.89
C HIS A 22 -0.01 2.63 9.88
N PHE A 23 1.03 1.87 9.57
CA PHE A 23 1.73 1.01 10.51
C PHE A 23 3.09 1.62 10.87
N TYR A 24 3.32 1.97 12.14
CA TYR A 24 4.59 2.51 12.62
C TYR A 24 5.39 1.52 13.45
N ASN A 25 6.71 1.52 13.30
CA ASN A 25 7.59 0.73 14.15
C ASN A 25 7.88 1.45 15.48
N ARG A 26 7.67 0.75 16.58
CA ARG A 26 7.82 1.25 17.95
C ARG A 26 9.24 1.64 18.34
N ASN A 27 10.24 1.03 17.74
CA ASN A 27 11.63 1.16 18.16
C ASN A 27 12.28 2.48 17.72
N THR A 28 11.77 3.13 16.67
CA THR A 28 12.39 4.33 16.09
C THR A 28 12.06 5.62 16.84
N TYR A 29 10.99 5.68 17.66
CA TYR A 29 10.49 6.91 18.27
C TYR A 29 10.25 6.85 19.79
N GLY A 30 10.83 5.90 20.52
CA GLY A 30 10.81 5.90 22.01
C GLY A 30 9.42 5.79 22.65
N GLY A 31 8.45 5.25 21.96
CA GLY A 31 7.05 5.14 22.36
C GLY A 31 6.12 5.66 21.30
N TRP A 32 5.06 4.92 21.03
CA TRP A 32 4.04 5.28 20.05
C TRP A 32 3.39 6.60 20.43
N LYS A 33 3.60 7.63 19.63
CA LYS A 33 2.81 8.84 19.69
C LYS A 33 1.80 8.83 18.55
N CYS A 34 0.53 9.02 18.90
CA CYS A 34 -0.48 9.44 17.93
C CYS A 34 0.02 10.73 17.28
N CYS A 35 0.37 10.70 16.01
CA CYS A 35 0.58 11.91 15.24
C CYS A 35 -0.81 12.51 15.01
N GLY A 36 -1.04 13.70 15.56
CA GLY A 36 -2.30 14.40 15.39
C GLY A 36 -2.53 14.77 13.93
N ARG A 37 -3.80 15.02 13.63
CA ARG A 37 -4.34 15.54 12.38
C ARG A 37 -3.40 16.57 11.75
N SER A 38 -2.77 16.26 10.63
CA SER A 38 -2.14 17.27 9.80
C SER A 38 -3.20 17.84 8.85
N ASP A 39 -3.72 19.02 9.19
CA ASP A 39 -4.55 19.82 8.30
C ASP A 39 -3.66 20.37 7.18
N MET A 40 -3.42 19.55 6.15
CA MET A 40 -2.83 20.06 4.92
C MET A 40 -3.92 20.75 4.11
N LEU A 41 -3.92 22.08 4.17
CA LEU A 41 -4.75 22.95 3.34
C LEU A 41 -4.44 22.68 1.85
N TYR A 42 -5.45 22.19 1.17
CA TYR A 42 -5.42 21.98 -0.27
C TYR A 42 -5.65 23.31 -1.00
N ASN A 43 -4.62 23.82 -1.62
CA ASN A 43 -4.75 24.83 -2.67
C ASN A 43 -3.99 24.36 -3.91
N ASN A 44 -4.77 24.03 -4.93
CA ASN A 44 -4.38 23.91 -6.33
C ASN A 44 -3.14 23.06 -6.66
N TYR A 45 -3.42 21.99 -7.36
CA TYR A 45 -2.61 21.36 -8.41
C TYR A 45 -2.47 19.85 -8.29
N ARG A 46 -2.86 19.18 -9.37
CA ARG A 46 -2.66 17.75 -9.63
C ARG A 46 -1.23 17.25 -9.31
N ASN A 47 -0.22 18.11 -9.34
CA ASN A 47 1.17 17.75 -9.00
C ASN A 47 1.51 17.87 -7.52
N SER A 48 0.80 18.71 -6.75
CA SER A 48 1.06 18.88 -5.31
C SER A 48 0.53 17.72 -4.49
N PHE A 49 -0.53 17.10 -4.94
CA PHE A 49 -1.16 15.94 -4.33
C PHE A 49 -0.18 14.76 -4.21
N TRP A 50 0.41 14.36 -5.33
CA TRP A 50 1.38 13.28 -5.36
C TRP A 50 2.66 13.61 -4.57
N LYS A 51 3.08 14.88 -4.53
CA LYS A 51 4.19 15.32 -3.68
C LYS A 51 3.92 15.15 -2.19
N ALA A 52 2.71 15.49 -1.72
CA ALA A 52 2.36 15.37 -0.31
C ALA A 52 2.23 13.90 0.13
N VAL A 53 1.61 13.06 -0.72
CA VAL A 53 1.36 11.65 -0.42
C VAL A 53 2.64 10.82 -0.47
N PHE A 54 3.56 11.13 -1.39
CA PHE A 54 4.70 10.26 -1.68
C PHE A 54 6.06 10.82 -1.25
N GLN A 55 6.08 11.92 -0.49
CA GLN A 55 7.33 12.52 -0.02
C GLN A 55 8.06 11.54 0.92
N ASN A 56 9.21 11.04 0.47
CA ASN A 56 10.04 10.02 1.14
C ASN A 56 9.44 8.61 1.25
N ARG A 57 8.43 8.25 0.44
CA ARG A 57 7.78 6.94 0.45
C ARG A 57 8.01 6.20 -0.85
N LYS A 58 7.98 4.87 -0.80
CA LYS A 58 8.05 4.03 -1.99
C LYS A 58 6.65 3.60 -2.37
N ILE A 59 6.33 3.67 -3.65
CA ILE A 59 4.98 3.45 -4.18
C ILE A 59 4.88 2.04 -4.73
N VAL A 60 3.76 1.37 -4.45
CA VAL A 60 3.40 0.12 -5.12
C VAL A 60 2.41 0.42 -6.24
N SER A 61 2.73 -0.05 -7.44
CA SER A 61 1.83 -0.05 -8.60
C SER A 61 1.22 -1.44 -8.77
N ASP A 62 -0.07 -1.51 -9.06
CA ASP A 62 -0.81 -2.75 -9.27
C ASP A 62 -0.73 -3.31 -10.70
N ALA A 63 0.15 -2.75 -11.52
CA ALA A 63 0.49 -3.22 -12.87
C ALA A 63 1.87 -2.71 -13.29
N ILE A 64 2.27 -2.97 -14.55
CA ILE A 64 3.64 -2.66 -15.03
C ILE A 64 3.65 -1.89 -16.36
N TRP A 65 2.54 -1.77 -17.06
CA TRP A 65 2.49 -1.29 -18.44
C TRP A 65 1.88 0.09 -18.65
N GLY A 66 1.56 0.83 -17.59
CA GLY A 66 0.96 2.15 -17.70
C GLY A 66 -0.49 2.12 -18.20
N GLY A 67 -1.28 1.14 -17.74
CA GLY A 67 -2.68 0.99 -18.08
C GLY A 67 -3.59 2.06 -17.47
N GLY A 68 -4.74 1.66 -16.96
CA GLY A 68 -5.69 2.51 -16.24
C GLY A 68 -5.42 2.61 -14.74
N GLY A 69 -6.34 3.24 -14.01
CA GLY A 69 -6.30 3.28 -12.54
C GLY A 69 -5.03 3.90 -11.96
N VAL A 70 -4.57 3.31 -10.86
CA VAL A 70 -3.37 3.73 -10.13
C VAL A 70 -2.11 3.60 -10.99
N ASP A 71 -1.92 2.49 -11.70
CA ASP A 71 -0.78 2.26 -12.58
C ASP A 71 -0.64 3.37 -13.63
N GLY A 72 -1.72 3.69 -14.35
CA GLY A 72 -1.71 4.78 -15.31
C GLY A 72 -1.44 6.15 -14.70
N ALA A 73 -1.90 6.41 -13.47
CA ALA A 73 -1.63 7.66 -12.76
C ALA A 73 -0.14 7.76 -12.36
N ILE A 74 0.44 6.69 -11.87
CA ILE A 74 1.87 6.59 -11.53
C ILE A 74 2.73 6.83 -12.78
N HIS A 75 2.45 6.12 -13.88
CA HIS A 75 3.19 6.28 -15.14
C HIS A 75 3.11 7.71 -15.70
N ARG A 76 1.93 8.35 -15.68
CA ARG A 76 1.79 9.76 -16.11
C ARG A 76 2.60 10.72 -15.25
N ALA A 77 2.66 10.48 -13.93
CA ALA A 77 3.40 11.34 -13.01
C ALA A 77 4.91 11.11 -13.05
N ALA A 78 5.33 9.87 -13.24
CA ALA A 78 6.74 9.47 -13.33
C ALA A 78 7.43 9.92 -14.63
N GLY A 79 6.66 10.05 -15.72
CA GLY A 79 7.22 10.35 -17.03
C GLY A 79 7.50 9.10 -17.88
N PRO A 80 7.92 9.30 -19.16
CA PRO A 80 8.07 8.21 -20.12
C PRO A 80 9.21 7.24 -19.80
N GLU A 81 10.18 7.67 -19.00
CA GLU A 81 11.34 6.87 -18.61
C GLU A 81 10.92 5.65 -17.78
N LEU A 82 9.88 5.79 -16.92
CA LEU A 82 9.37 4.68 -16.14
C LEU A 82 8.90 3.53 -17.04
N LEU A 83 8.12 3.84 -18.09
CA LEU A 83 7.67 2.82 -19.04
C LEU A 83 8.84 2.19 -19.80
N THR A 84 9.86 2.97 -20.11
CA THR A 84 11.07 2.48 -20.78
C THR A 84 11.81 1.46 -19.90
N GLU A 85 11.97 1.75 -18.61
CA GLU A 85 12.55 0.80 -17.65
C GLU A 85 11.65 -0.44 -17.47
N CYS A 86 10.33 -0.27 -17.32
CA CYS A 86 9.41 -1.38 -17.19
C CYS A 86 9.49 -2.39 -18.35
N ARG A 87 9.72 -1.91 -19.58
CA ARG A 87 9.91 -2.78 -20.76
C ARG A 87 11.12 -3.69 -20.62
N THR A 88 12.18 -3.26 -19.94
CA THR A 88 13.38 -4.08 -19.71
C THR A 88 13.14 -5.20 -18.69
N LEU A 89 12.08 -5.12 -17.92
CA LEU A 89 11.73 -6.14 -16.93
C LEU A 89 11.04 -7.38 -17.52
N HIS A 90 10.65 -7.32 -18.81
CA HIS A 90 10.00 -8.42 -19.54
C HIS A 90 8.72 -8.95 -18.87
N GLY A 91 7.92 -8.04 -18.27
CA GLY A 91 6.68 -8.38 -17.57
C GLY A 91 6.90 -8.77 -16.11
N CYS A 92 5.79 -9.09 -15.44
CA CYS A 92 5.74 -9.61 -14.08
C CYS A 92 4.59 -10.62 -14.00
N GLU A 93 4.81 -11.76 -13.41
CA GLU A 93 3.76 -12.75 -13.18
C GLU A 93 2.74 -12.26 -12.13
N THR A 94 1.52 -12.77 -12.18
CA THR A 94 0.50 -12.46 -11.19
C THR A 94 0.96 -12.92 -9.81
N GLY A 95 0.88 -12.04 -8.83
CA GLY A 95 1.41 -12.27 -7.48
C GLY A 95 2.90 -11.96 -7.32
N GLY A 96 3.64 -11.73 -8.42
CA GLY A 96 5.06 -11.33 -8.38
C GLY A 96 5.24 -9.83 -8.10
N ALA A 97 6.48 -9.43 -7.85
CA ALA A 97 6.86 -8.03 -7.66
C ALA A 97 8.19 -7.71 -8.36
N LYS A 98 8.31 -6.52 -8.92
CA LYS A 98 9.52 -5.97 -9.54
C LYS A 98 9.71 -4.51 -9.13
N ILE A 99 10.95 -4.03 -9.13
CA ILE A 99 11.31 -2.68 -8.71
C ILE A 99 11.92 -1.89 -9.86
N THR A 100 11.58 -0.60 -9.93
CA THR A 100 12.15 0.39 -10.84
C THR A 100 12.51 1.66 -10.09
N LYS A 101 13.24 2.56 -10.74
CA LYS A 101 13.36 3.95 -10.31
C LYS A 101 12.02 4.66 -10.43
N ALA A 102 11.82 5.73 -9.66
CA ALA A 102 10.58 6.49 -9.65
C ALA A 102 10.58 7.73 -10.57
N TYR A 103 11.73 8.11 -11.12
CA TYR A 103 11.93 9.24 -12.05
C TYR A 103 11.39 10.56 -11.52
N ASN A 104 10.33 11.12 -12.13
CA ASN A 104 9.76 12.41 -11.74
C ASN A 104 8.84 12.33 -10.48
N LEU A 105 8.63 11.14 -9.94
CA LEU A 105 7.88 10.99 -8.69
C LEU A 105 8.73 11.45 -7.49
N PRO A 106 8.12 11.97 -6.44
CA PRO A 106 8.83 12.41 -5.23
C PRO A 106 9.20 11.24 -4.29
N CYS A 107 9.67 10.14 -4.85
CA CYS A 107 10.15 8.94 -4.16
C CYS A 107 11.32 8.34 -4.97
N ASP A 108 12.05 7.35 -4.42
CA ASP A 108 13.22 6.81 -5.12
C ASP A 108 12.86 5.62 -6.02
N TYR A 109 11.86 4.83 -5.63
CA TYR A 109 11.51 3.60 -6.32
C TYR A 109 10.00 3.44 -6.48
N VAL A 110 9.62 2.68 -7.51
CA VAL A 110 8.28 2.10 -7.67
C VAL A 110 8.40 0.59 -7.62
N ILE A 111 7.59 -0.06 -6.81
CA ILE A 111 7.45 -1.51 -6.81
C ILE A 111 6.20 -1.86 -7.61
N HIS A 112 6.40 -2.63 -8.67
CA HIS A 112 5.34 -3.10 -9.55
C HIS A 112 4.93 -4.50 -9.15
N THR A 113 3.67 -4.72 -8.87
CA THR A 113 3.09 -6.05 -8.65
C THR A 113 1.89 -6.25 -9.58
N VAL A 114 1.62 -7.46 -9.98
CA VAL A 114 0.48 -7.76 -10.85
C VAL A 114 -0.57 -8.51 -10.04
N GLY A 115 -1.65 -7.81 -9.70
CA GLY A 115 -2.76 -8.38 -8.97
C GLY A 115 -3.61 -9.33 -9.82
N PRO A 116 -4.32 -10.28 -9.20
CA PRO A 116 -5.21 -11.20 -9.89
C PRO A 116 -6.50 -10.50 -10.36
N ILE A 117 -7.03 -10.95 -11.51
CA ILE A 117 -8.40 -10.66 -11.93
C ILE A 117 -9.33 -11.58 -11.15
N TRP A 118 -10.39 -11.02 -10.57
CA TRP A 118 -11.34 -11.82 -9.82
C TRP A 118 -12.25 -12.66 -10.72
N ASN A 119 -12.25 -13.98 -10.53
CA ASN A 119 -13.06 -14.94 -11.23
C ASN A 119 -13.88 -15.83 -10.26
N GLY A 120 -14.26 -15.26 -9.11
CA GLY A 120 -15.09 -15.95 -8.12
C GLY A 120 -14.33 -16.81 -7.12
N GLY A 121 -13.04 -16.60 -6.92
CA GLY A 121 -12.21 -17.29 -5.93
C GLY A 121 -11.77 -18.71 -6.35
N ARG A 122 -11.88 -19.07 -7.63
CA ARG A 122 -11.63 -20.45 -8.10
C ARG A 122 -10.21 -20.67 -8.65
N ASN A 123 -9.44 -19.62 -8.84
CA ASN A 123 -8.12 -19.66 -9.48
C ASN A 123 -7.01 -19.18 -8.52
N ARG A 124 -7.14 -19.47 -7.23
CA ARG A 124 -6.18 -19.06 -6.17
C ARG A 124 -6.01 -17.55 -6.07
N GLU A 125 -7.05 -16.76 -6.43
CA GLU A 125 -6.95 -15.30 -6.46
C GLU A 125 -6.61 -14.71 -5.09
N GLU A 126 -7.11 -15.30 -4.00
CA GLU A 126 -6.79 -14.86 -2.63
C GLU A 126 -5.31 -15.05 -2.31
N GLU A 127 -4.76 -16.19 -2.66
CA GLU A 127 -3.33 -16.49 -2.50
C GLU A 127 -2.48 -15.57 -3.37
N LEU A 128 -2.88 -15.36 -4.63
CA LEU A 128 -2.17 -14.47 -5.55
C LEU A 128 -2.18 -13.02 -5.06
N LEU A 129 -3.30 -12.56 -4.49
CA LEU A 129 -3.38 -11.23 -3.89
C LEU A 129 -2.49 -11.12 -2.65
N SER A 130 -2.49 -12.13 -1.77
CA SER A 130 -1.55 -12.19 -0.64
C SER A 130 -0.10 -12.13 -1.11
N ASN A 131 0.25 -12.87 -2.16
CA ASN A 131 1.59 -12.86 -2.73
C ASN A 131 2.00 -11.49 -3.27
N CYS A 132 1.06 -10.67 -3.81
CA CYS A 132 1.36 -9.29 -4.22
C CYS A 132 1.89 -8.47 -3.05
N TYR A 133 1.22 -8.48 -1.91
CA TYR A 133 1.65 -7.76 -0.71
C TYR A 133 2.94 -8.34 -0.16
N PHE A 134 3.01 -9.65 0.04
CA PHE A 134 4.18 -10.32 0.60
C PHE A 134 5.45 -10.10 -0.24
N ASN A 135 5.38 -10.30 -1.55
CA ASN A 135 6.53 -10.16 -2.44
C ASN A 135 6.96 -8.68 -2.58
N SER A 136 6.02 -7.74 -2.55
CA SER A 136 6.33 -6.31 -2.54
C SER A 136 7.07 -5.91 -1.25
N MET A 137 6.60 -6.36 -0.09
CA MET A 137 7.26 -6.11 1.20
C MET A 137 8.64 -6.77 1.26
N LYS A 138 8.74 -8.03 0.82
CA LYS A 138 10.02 -8.74 0.75
C LYS A 138 11.02 -7.99 -0.14
N LEU A 139 10.60 -7.58 -1.34
CA LEU A 139 11.44 -6.85 -2.27
C LEU A 139 11.86 -5.49 -1.70
N ALA A 140 10.96 -4.77 -1.03
CA ALA A 140 11.25 -3.52 -0.35
C ALA A 140 12.31 -3.70 0.75
N ARG A 141 12.11 -4.67 1.65
CA ARG A 141 13.07 -5.01 2.72
C ARG A 141 14.45 -5.35 2.14
N ASP A 142 14.49 -6.20 1.13
CA ASP A 142 15.74 -6.67 0.52
C ASP A 142 16.51 -5.53 -0.18
N ASN A 143 15.83 -4.40 -0.50
CA ASN A 143 16.43 -3.17 -1.03
C ASN A 143 16.61 -2.08 0.04
N GLY A 144 16.48 -2.38 1.32
CA GLY A 144 16.66 -1.43 2.42
C GLY A 144 15.59 -0.33 2.48
N ILE A 145 14.43 -0.55 1.86
CA ILE A 145 13.30 0.38 1.88
C ILE A 145 12.58 0.26 3.21
N ARG A 146 12.43 1.38 3.91
CA ARG A 146 11.82 1.43 5.24
C ARG A 146 10.42 2.01 5.28
N SER A 147 9.96 2.62 4.18
CA SER A 147 8.60 3.13 4.07
C SER A 147 7.98 2.75 2.72
N ILE A 148 6.75 2.21 2.75
CA ILE A 148 6.06 1.70 1.57
C ILE A 148 4.58 2.11 1.59
N ALA A 149 4.05 2.50 0.43
CA ALA A 149 2.64 2.86 0.25
C ALA A 149 1.97 1.93 -0.76
N PHE A 150 0.86 1.33 -0.38
CA PHE A 150 0.07 0.42 -1.21
C PHE A 150 -1.24 1.06 -1.66
N PRO A 151 -1.69 0.81 -2.90
CA PRO A 151 -3.09 0.97 -3.26
C PRO A 151 -3.91 -0.23 -2.76
N SER A 152 -5.25 -0.17 -2.92
CA SER A 152 -6.10 -1.35 -2.82
C SER A 152 -5.92 -2.20 -4.09
N ILE A 153 -5.03 -3.21 -4.03
CA ILE A 153 -4.65 -4.02 -5.19
C ILE A 153 -5.85 -4.81 -5.71
N SER A 154 -6.04 -4.84 -7.02
CA SER A 154 -7.07 -5.59 -7.77
C SER A 154 -8.52 -5.14 -7.53
N THR A 155 -8.82 -4.17 -6.68
CA THR A 155 -10.22 -3.80 -6.34
C THR A 155 -10.88 -2.85 -7.36
N GLY A 156 -10.13 -2.33 -8.31
CA GLY A 156 -10.63 -1.51 -9.41
C GLY A 156 -11.07 -2.35 -10.61
N ALA A 157 -10.40 -2.19 -11.76
CA ALA A 157 -10.73 -2.87 -13.01
C ALA A 157 -10.73 -4.42 -12.93
N TYR A 158 -9.99 -4.99 -11.97
CA TYR A 158 -9.93 -6.44 -11.75
C TYR A 158 -11.05 -6.97 -10.87
N SER A 159 -11.93 -6.10 -10.35
CA SER A 159 -13.18 -6.43 -9.65
C SER A 159 -13.05 -7.37 -8.46
N PHE A 160 -11.89 -7.41 -7.81
CA PHE A 160 -11.71 -8.18 -6.57
C PHE A 160 -12.61 -7.58 -5.48
N PRO A 161 -13.39 -8.40 -4.72
CA PRO A 161 -14.27 -7.88 -3.67
C PRO A 161 -13.47 -7.12 -2.60
N VAL A 162 -13.80 -5.84 -2.40
CA VAL A 162 -13.04 -4.91 -1.55
C VAL A 162 -12.90 -5.43 -0.12
N VAL A 163 -13.98 -5.97 0.46
CA VAL A 163 -13.97 -6.52 1.84
C VAL A 163 -13.00 -7.68 1.97
N LEU A 164 -12.97 -8.57 0.98
CA LEU A 164 -12.05 -9.71 0.99
C LEU A 164 -10.60 -9.25 0.74
N ALA A 165 -10.42 -8.31 -0.20
CA ALA A 165 -9.11 -7.75 -0.49
C ALA A 165 -8.49 -7.05 0.71
N ALA A 166 -9.26 -6.25 1.45
CA ALA A 166 -8.80 -5.57 2.66
C ALA A 166 -8.36 -6.55 3.74
N LYS A 167 -9.14 -7.59 4.00
CA LYS A 167 -8.76 -8.64 4.98
C LYS A 167 -7.46 -9.33 4.60
N ILE A 168 -7.28 -9.68 3.32
CA ILE A 168 -6.05 -10.31 2.83
C ILE A 168 -4.87 -9.36 2.96
N ALA A 169 -5.04 -8.09 2.57
CA ALA A 169 -4.01 -7.07 2.63
C ALA A 169 -3.52 -6.86 4.06
N VAL A 170 -4.44 -6.58 4.99
CA VAL A 170 -4.13 -6.33 6.40
C VAL A 170 -3.44 -7.54 7.03
N ARG A 171 -4.02 -8.74 6.89
CA ARG A 171 -3.45 -9.96 7.44
C ARG A 171 -2.04 -10.23 6.90
N THR A 172 -1.82 -10.07 5.60
CA THR A 172 -0.53 -10.36 4.97
C THR A 172 0.54 -9.38 5.44
N VAL A 173 0.23 -8.09 5.47
CA VAL A 173 1.15 -7.05 5.93
C VAL A 173 1.45 -7.19 7.41
N ALA A 174 0.44 -7.36 8.24
CA ALA A 174 0.62 -7.52 9.69
C ALA A 174 1.48 -8.74 10.02
N ARG A 175 1.21 -9.88 9.38
CA ARG A 175 2.04 -11.09 9.52
C ARG A 175 3.49 -10.83 9.09
N PHE A 176 3.71 -10.18 7.93
CA PHE A 176 5.06 -9.86 7.47
C PHE A 176 5.82 -8.98 8.47
N LEU A 177 5.17 -7.96 9.03
CA LEU A 177 5.76 -7.07 10.04
C LEU A 177 6.05 -7.79 11.35
N HIS A 178 5.20 -8.73 11.75
CA HIS A 178 5.44 -9.56 12.92
C HIS A 178 6.68 -10.47 12.73
N GLU A 179 6.81 -11.09 11.56
CA GLU A 179 7.96 -11.93 11.20
C GLU A 179 9.25 -11.10 10.98
N ASN A 180 9.13 -9.80 10.69
CA ASN A 180 10.24 -8.89 10.35
C ASN A 180 10.12 -7.54 11.08
N PRO A 181 10.21 -7.48 12.42
CA PRO A 181 9.77 -6.32 13.21
C PRO A 181 10.55 -5.03 12.96
N ASP A 182 11.79 -5.09 12.48
CA ASP A 182 12.65 -3.93 12.25
C ASP A 182 12.81 -3.57 10.76
N SER A 183 12.00 -4.17 9.89
CA SER A 183 12.15 -3.98 8.45
C SER A 183 11.57 -2.66 7.94
N PHE A 184 10.52 -2.15 8.56
CA PHE A 184 9.82 -0.96 8.12
C PHE A 184 9.58 0.02 9.26
N ASP A 185 9.67 1.30 8.94
CA ASP A 185 9.25 2.40 9.80
C ASP A 185 7.79 2.76 9.55
N LEU A 186 7.33 2.58 8.29
CA LEU A 186 5.99 2.93 7.86
C LEU A 186 5.52 2.01 6.73
N VAL A 187 4.33 1.44 6.90
CA VAL A 187 3.54 0.83 5.82
C VAL A 187 2.18 1.49 5.81
N GLU A 188 1.70 1.89 4.64
CA GLU A 188 0.43 2.60 4.52
C GLU A 188 -0.37 2.14 3.32
N TRP A 189 -1.69 2.30 3.38
CA TRP A 189 -2.58 2.20 2.23
C TRP A 189 -3.06 3.57 1.81
N VAL A 190 -2.99 3.82 0.50
CA VAL A 190 -3.48 5.04 -0.14
C VAL A 190 -4.73 4.65 -0.93
N LEU A 191 -5.90 5.00 -0.38
CA LEU A 191 -7.19 4.53 -0.86
C LEU A 191 -7.92 5.62 -1.63
N PHE A 192 -8.66 5.22 -2.68
CA PHE A 192 -9.24 6.15 -3.64
C PHE A 192 -10.54 6.80 -3.13
N ASP A 193 -11.34 6.09 -2.34
CA ASP A 193 -12.66 6.52 -1.90
C ASP A 193 -12.96 6.13 -0.45
N THR A 194 -13.95 6.80 0.14
CA THR A 194 -14.36 6.61 1.55
C THR A 194 -14.99 5.26 1.82
N HIS A 195 -15.54 4.57 0.81
CA HIS A 195 -16.07 3.24 0.99
C HIS A 195 -14.93 2.25 1.19
N THR A 196 -13.95 2.26 0.30
CA THR A 196 -12.75 1.42 0.41
C THR A 196 -12.02 1.69 1.72
N GLU A 197 -11.92 2.96 2.12
CA GLU A 197 -11.38 3.40 3.39
C GLU A 197 -12.06 2.71 4.58
N SER A 198 -13.39 2.88 4.72
CA SER A 198 -14.13 2.28 5.83
C SER A 198 -14.03 0.76 5.90
N VAL A 199 -13.84 0.10 4.74
CA VAL A 199 -13.64 -1.34 4.66
C VAL A 199 -12.26 -1.74 5.17
N TYR A 200 -11.20 -0.97 4.86
CA TYR A 200 -9.85 -1.24 5.38
C TYR A 200 -9.77 -0.97 6.89
N GLU A 201 -10.37 0.11 7.38
CA GLU A 201 -10.48 0.38 8.83
C GLU A 201 -11.18 -0.77 9.59
N ALA A 202 -12.29 -1.27 9.03
CA ALA A 202 -13.01 -2.39 9.63
C ALA A 202 -12.18 -3.68 9.61
N ALA A 203 -11.42 -3.93 8.55
CA ALA A 203 -10.56 -5.10 8.44
C ALA A 203 -9.41 -5.06 9.46
N GLU A 204 -8.83 -3.89 9.69
CA GLU A 204 -7.79 -3.68 10.69
C GLU A 204 -8.32 -3.89 12.09
N LYS A 205 -9.45 -3.25 12.40
CA LYS A 205 -10.07 -3.39 13.72
C LYS A 205 -10.38 -4.86 14.02
N SER A 206 -10.95 -5.59 13.07
CA SER A 206 -11.22 -7.03 13.21
C SER A 206 -9.95 -7.83 13.45
N TYR A 207 -8.87 -7.55 12.72
CA TYR A 207 -7.59 -8.24 12.90
C TYR A 207 -7.01 -8.01 14.29
N MET A 208 -7.11 -6.81 14.83
CA MET A 208 -6.62 -6.47 16.17
C MET A 208 -7.45 -7.11 17.30
N GLU A 209 -8.76 -7.23 17.11
CA GLU A 209 -9.65 -7.90 18.05
C GLU A 209 -9.34 -9.40 18.10
N ASP A 210 -9.15 -10.05 16.94
CA ASP A 210 -8.80 -11.47 16.85
C ASP A 210 -7.44 -11.77 17.53
N GLU A 211 -6.42 -10.90 17.39
CA GLU A 211 -5.11 -11.08 18.08
C GLU A 211 -5.19 -10.87 19.59
N SER A 212 -6.12 -10.05 20.08
CA SER A 212 -6.27 -9.81 21.53
C SER A 212 -6.80 -11.03 22.25
N ASP A 213 -7.67 -11.81 21.61
CA ASP A 213 -8.30 -12.99 22.19
C ASP A 213 -7.33 -14.19 22.28
N ASP A 214 -6.28 -14.23 21.45
CA ASP A 214 -5.26 -15.28 21.49
C ASP A 214 -4.22 -15.11 22.63
N PHE A 215 -4.24 -13.98 23.37
CA PHE A 215 -3.31 -13.67 24.46
C PHE A 215 -3.91 -13.78 25.88
N ASP A 216 -5.17 -14.15 26.04
CA ASP A 216 -5.84 -14.31 27.34
C ASP A 216 -5.79 -15.76 27.90
N PHE A 217 -4.67 -16.49 27.68
CA PHE A 217 -4.41 -17.81 28.30
C PHE A 217 -3.07 -17.86 29.02
#